data_385a74a23b4e5525fa3e8b2a1e89ed85
#
_entry.id   385a74a23b4e5525fa3e8b2a1e89ed85
#
_cell.length_a   1.000
_cell.length_b   1.000
_cell.length_c   1.000
_cell.angle_alpha   90.00
_cell.angle_beta   90.00
_cell.angle_gamma   90.00
#
_symmetry.space_group_name_H-M   'P 1'
#
loop_
_entity.id
_entity.type
_entity.pdbx_description
1 polymer ?
#
loop_
_entity_poly.entity_id
_entity_poly.type
_entity_poly.pdbx_seq_one_letter_code
_entity_poly.pdbx_strand_id
1 'polypeptide(L)'
;MTETKPVTACLMLIGNELLSGRTQDKNMAFIAKGLNEMGIQLRAAYVIPDIRETIVETLNKARAEFDYVFTTGGIGPTHDDITSECVAAAFGVGMFRDPDTVKLMTDRVEARGDVMNEARLRMATFPEGAEMLKNEISAAPGYRIENVFVMAGVPRIMQAMFGEAKQHLRGGQKVMARGLAIDLGEGTIADGLAGVQARYRDIDIGSYPQMREGVGFRVSVVLRGTDADMLERAHADVMQVMRDLGGNPVVEDPDKSQSAAEPEKA
;
A
#
# COMPACT_ATOMS: atom_id res chain seq x y z
N MET A 1 27.03 9.22 -12.63
CA MET A 1 25.89 8.30 -12.66
C MET A 1 24.65 9.16 -12.51
N THR A 2 23.72 9.11 -13.45
CA THR A 2 22.45 9.84 -13.34
C THR A 2 21.67 9.19 -12.21
N GLU A 3 21.44 9.93 -11.11
CA GLU A 3 20.50 9.55 -10.07
C GLU A 3 19.13 9.29 -10.73
N THR A 4 18.74 8.03 -10.80
CA THR A 4 17.39 7.69 -11.23
C THR A 4 16.44 8.04 -10.09
N LYS A 5 15.64 9.08 -10.29
CA LYS A 5 14.61 9.49 -9.34
C LYS A 5 13.75 8.27 -8.96
N PRO A 6 13.52 8.00 -7.68
CA PRO A 6 12.69 6.87 -7.27
C PRO A 6 11.27 7.02 -7.80
N VAL A 7 10.67 5.91 -8.22
CA VAL A 7 9.25 5.87 -8.59
C VAL A 7 8.42 5.84 -7.31
N THR A 8 7.47 6.75 -7.21
CA THR A 8 6.72 7.01 -5.98
C THR A 8 5.24 6.70 -6.14
N ALA A 9 4.60 6.29 -5.06
CA ALA A 9 3.16 6.06 -5.01
C ALA A 9 2.53 6.65 -3.74
N CYS A 10 1.24 6.96 -3.85
CA CYS A 10 0.35 7.32 -2.75
C CYS A 10 -0.84 6.35 -2.70
N LEU A 11 -1.33 6.04 -1.51
CA LEU A 11 -2.54 5.24 -1.30
C LEU A 11 -3.60 6.08 -0.59
N MET A 12 -4.83 6.07 -1.10
CA MET A 12 -6.00 6.67 -0.47
C MET A 12 -6.97 5.56 -0.07
N LEU A 13 -7.20 5.40 1.22
CA LEU A 13 -8.16 4.48 1.82
C LEU A 13 -9.43 5.29 2.10
N ILE A 14 -10.51 5.04 1.37
CA ILE A 14 -11.75 5.82 1.42
C ILE A 14 -12.80 4.96 2.11
N GLY A 15 -13.33 5.43 3.23
CA GLY A 15 -14.36 4.73 3.97
C GLY A 15 -14.50 5.20 5.42
N ASN A 16 -15.70 5.59 5.80
CA ASN A 16 -16.08 5.99 7.16
C ASN A 16 -15.92 4.82 8.17
N GLU A 17 -16.04 3.56 7.70
CA GLU A 17 -15.88 2.36 8.53
C GLU A 17 -14.44 2.17 9.01
N LEU A 18 -13.44 2.65 8.25
CA LEU A 18 -12.04 2.65 8.66
C LEU A 18 -11.80 3.70 9.75
N LEU A 19 -12.31 4.92 9.56
CA LEU A 19 -12.16 6.02 10.50
C LEU A 19 -12.90 5.79 11.83
N SER A 20 -14.02 5.07 11.78
CA SER A 20 -14.77 4.69 13.00
C SER A 20 -14.18 3.49 13.72
N GLY A 21 -13.14 2.83 13.16
CA GLY A 21 -12.57 1.61 13.73
C GLY A 21 -13.46 0.36 13.59
N ARG A 22 -14.58 0.46 12.87
CA ARG A 22 -15.48 -0.68 12.62
C ARG A 22 -14.83 -1.75 11.75
N THR A 23 -13.97 -1.33 10.84
CA THR A 23 -13.24 -2.23 9.93
C THR A 23 -11.74 -1.96 10.06
N GLN A 24 -10.96 -3.03 10.22
CA GLN A 24 -9.50 -2.94 10.14
C GLN A 24 -9.07 -3.02 8.68
N ASP A 25 -8.21 -2.08 8.25
CA ASP A 25 -7.64 -2.12 6.90
C ASP A 25 -6.73 -3.33 6.70
N LYS A 26 -6.88 -4.00 5.55
CA LYS A 26 -6.04 -5.10 5.08
C LYS A 26 -5.44 -4.83 3.70
N ASN A 27 -5.77 -3.70 3.10
CA ASN A 27 -5.39 -3.37 1.73
C ASN A 27 -4.01 -2.72 1.67
N MET A 28 -3.71 -1.82 2.61
CA MET A 28 -2.46 -1.05 2.61
C MET A 28 -1.23 -1.96 2.64
N ALA A 29 -1.19 -2.92 3.57
CA ALA A 29 -0.05 -3.82 3.69
C ALA A 29 0.18 -4.65 2.41
N PHE A 30 -0.90 -5.12 1.77
CA PHE A 30 -0.84 -5.89 0.53
C PHE A 30 -0.32 -5.04 -0.64
N ILE A 31 -0.86 -3.82 -0.82
CA ILE A 31 -0.45 -2.90 -1.89
C ILE A 31 1.00 -2.46 -1.67
N ALA A 32 1.37 -2.06 -0.44
CA ALA A 32 2.72 -1.63 -0.10
C ALA A 32 3.76 -2.72 -0.43
N LYS A 33 3.49 -3.98 -0.06
CA LYS A 33 4.35 -5.10 -0.38
C LYS A 33 4.47 -5.30 -1.89
N GLY A 34 3.35 -5.30 -2.63
CA GLY A 34 3.35 -5.49 -4.07
C GLY A 34 4.03 -4.36 -4.85
N LEU A 35 3.94 -3.11 -4.38
CA LEU A 35 4.66 -1.98 -4.96
C LEU A 35 6.17 -2.08 -4.67
N ASN A 36 6.54 -2.45 -3.45
CA ASN A 36 7.94 -2.61 -3.06
C ASN A 36 8.66 -3.70 -3.88
N GLU A 37 7.96 -4.82 -4.17
CA GLU A 37 8.47 -5.88 -5.07
C GLU A 37 8.81 -5.36 -6.47
N MET A 38 8.12 -4.31 -6.93
CA MET A 38 8.34 -3.62 -8.21
C MET A 38 9.33 -2.45 -8.12
N GLY A 39 9.85 -2.15 -6.93
CA GLY A 39 10.72 -1.00 -6.69
C GLY A 39 9.99 0.33 -6.68
N ILE A 40 8.67 0.34 -6.48
CA ILE A 40 7.85 1.54 -6.33
C ILE A 40 7.69 1.83 -4.84
N GLN A 41 8.04 3.05 -4.43
CA GLN A 41 8.01 3.45 -3.03
C GLN A 41 6.64 4.05 -2.66
N LEU A 42 5.90 3.38 -1.78
CA LEU A 42 4.70 3.97 -1.17
C LEU A 42 5.15 5.06 -0.18
N ARG A 43 4.99 6.34 -0.54
CA ARG A 43 5.48 7.50 0.22
C ARG A 43 4.43 8.13 1.12
N ALA A 44 3.15 7.95 0.79
CA ALA A 44 2.05 8.46 1.60
C ALA A 44 0.87 7.50 1.58
N ALA A 45 0.14 7.47 2.69
CA ALA A 45 -1.16 6.82 2.78
C ALA A 45 -2.12 7.76 3.53
N TYR A 46 -3.29 7.99 2.96
CA TYR A 46 -4.35 8.80 3.53
C TYR A 46 -5.56 7.91 3.83
N VAL A 47 -6.10 8.01 5.04
CA VAL A 47 -7.41 7.45 5.39
C VAL A 47 -8.38 8.59 5.45
N ILE A 48 -9.38 8.60 4.58
CA ILE A 48 -10.30 9.73 4.42
C ILE A 48 -11.78 9.29 4.40
N PRO A 49 -12.70 10.17 4.83
CA PRO A 49 -14.12 9.88 4.80
C PRO A 49 -14.69 9.89 3.37
N ASP A 50 -15.89 9.30 3.23
CA ASP A 50 -16.70 9.36 2.00
C ASP A 50 -17.35 10.76 1.87
N ILE A 51 -16.50 11.79 1.74
CA ILE A 51 -16.89 13.19 1.56
C ILE A 51 -16.29 13.70 0.26
N ARG A 52 -17.14 14.18 -0.64
CA ARG A 52 -16.79 14.60 -2.00
C ARG A 52 -15.61 15.58 -2.04
N GLU A 53 -15.69 16.65 -1.26
CA GLU A 53 -14.68 17.70 -1.22
C GLU A 53 -13.33 17.14 -0.78
N THR A 54 -13.33 16.34 0.28
CA THR A 54 -12.12 15.70 0.83
C THR A 54 -11.49 14.74 -0.19
N ILE A 55 -12.30 13.92 -0.87
CA ILE A 55 -11.79 12.98 -1.88
C ILE A 55 -11.18 13.75 -3.05
N VAL A 56 -11.88 14.75 -3.61
CA VAL A 56 -11.43 15.52 -4.76
C VAL A 56 -10.13 16.30 -4.47
N GLU A 57 -10.07 16.98 -3.32
CA GLU A 57 -8.88 17.76 -2.92
C GLU A 57 -7.68 16.85 -2.68
N THR A 58 -7.86 15.75 -1.94
CA THR A 58 -6.78 14.81 -1.64
C THR A 58 -6.28 14.14 -2.92
N LEU A 59 -7.18 13.74 -3.82
CA LEU A 59 -6.83 13.12 -5.09
C LEU A 59 -6.05 14.09 -6.00
N ASN A 60 -6.50 15.35 -6.12
CA ASN A 60 -5.80 16.35 -6.94
C ASN A 60 -4.40 16.64 -6.43
N LYS A 61 -4.21 16.70 -5.09
CA LYS A 61 -2.88 16.82 -4.50
C LYS A 61 -2.02 15.59 -4.78
N ALA A 62 -2.55 14.40 -4.51
CA ALA A 62 -1.80 13.16 -4.65
C ALA A 62 -1.37 12.90 -6.11
N ARG A 63 -2.26 13.07 -7.11
CA ARG A 63 -1.95 12.82 -8.52
C ARG A 63 -0.93 13.80 -9.10
N ALA A 64 -0.80 14.99 -8.52
CA ALA A 64 0.21 15.98 -8.92
C ALA A 64 1.58 15.71 -8.29
N GLU A 65 1.62 15.08 -7.12
CA GLU A 65 2.84 14.88 -6.32
C GLU A 65 3.52 13.54 -6.60
N PHE A 66 2.73 12.46 -6.81
CA PHE A 66 3.23 11.09 -6.93
C PHE A 66 3.13 10.55 -8.36
N ASP A 67 4.05 9.65 -8.73
CA ASP A 67 4.00 8.98 -10.04
C ASP A 67 2.75 8.11 -10.18
N TYR A 68 2.27 7.50 -9.08
CA TYR A 68 1.06 6.68 -9.03
C TYR A 68 0.21 6.99 -7.80
N VAL A 69 -1.10 6.98 -7.98
CA VAL A 69 -2.08 7.06 -6.89
C VAL A 69 -2.99 5.83 -6.94
N PHE A 70 -3.12 5.17 -5.82
CA PHE A 70 -4.05 4.06 -5.65
C PHE A 70 -5.16 4.49 -4.71
N THR A 71 -6.42 4.16 -5.05
CA THR A 71 -7.53 4.33 -4.11
C THR A 71 -8.18 2.99 -3.82
N THR A 72 -8.67 2.78 -2.61
CA THR A 72 -9.51 1.62 -2.25
C THR A 72 -10.75 2.08 -1.52
N GLY A 73 -11.90 1.56 -1.91
CA GLY A 73 -13.20 1.88 -1.33
C GLY A 73 -14.05 2.83 -2.16
N GLY A 74 -15.34 2.90 -1.83
CA GLY A 74 -16.31 3.82 -2.39
C GLY A 74 -16.69 3.60 -3.87
N ILE A 75 -16.53 2.36 -4.40
CA ILE A 75 -16.95 1.99 -5.78
C ILE A 75 -18.00 0.87 -5.81
N GLY A 76 -18.70 0.66 -4.73
CA GLY A 76 -19.78 -0.32 -4.60
C GLY A 76 -21.13 0.21 -5.12
N PRO A 77 -22.21 -0.52 -4.80
CA PRO A 77 -23.58 -0.18 -5.27
C PRO A 77 -24.34 0.75 -4.33
N THR A 78 -23.80 1.13 -3.18
CA THR A 78 -24.53 1.86 -2.14
C THR A 78 -24.47 3.37 -2.34
N HIS A 79 -25.25 4.12 -1.59
CA HIS A 79 -25.40 5.57 -1.80
C HIS A 79 -24.16 6.37 -1.35
N ASP A 80 -23.33 5.80 -0.52
CA ASP A 80 -22.07 6.33 -0.02
C ASP A 80 -20.86 5.97 -0.90
N ASP A 81 -21.05 5.09 -1.90
CA ASP A 81 -20.03 4.77 -2.91
C ASP A 81 -19.93 5.90 -3.95
N ILE A 82 -19.20 6.97 -3.62
CA ILE A 82 -19.09 8.19 -4.42
C ILE A 82 -17.71 8.37 -5.07
N THR A 83 -16.80 7.44 -4.89
CA THR A 83 -15.40 7.58 -5.34
C THR A 83 -15.30 7.84 -6.85
N SER A 84 -16.05 7.11 -7.68
CA SER A 84 -15.99 7.28 -9.14
C SER A 84 -16.48 8.67 -9.59
N GLU A 85 -17.53 9.20 -8.97
CA GLU A 85 -18.03 10.55 -9.24
C GLU A 85 -17.01 11.63 -8.78
N CYS A 86 -16.33 11.39 -7.66
CA CYS A 86 -15.27 12.28 -7.17
C CYS A 86 -14.05 12.28 -8.09
N VAL A 87 -13.68 11.10 -8.62
CA VAL A 87 -12.60 10.99 -9.62
C VAL A 87 -12.97 11.75 -10.89
N ALA A 88 -14.18 11.56 -11.43
CA ALA A 88 -14.64 12.31 -12.60
C ALA A 88 -14.56 13.82 -12.36
N ALA A 89 -15.00 14.28 -11.20
CA ALA A 89 -14.92 15.70 -10.82
C ALA A 89 -13.48 16.22 -10.71
N ALA A 90 -12.56 15.42 -10.13
CA ALA A 90 -11.15 15.78 -10.02
C ALA A 90 -10.44 15.90 -11.37
N PHE A 91 -10.88 15.11 -12.36
CA PHE A 91 -10.34 15.15 -13.73
C PHE A 91 -11.13 16.11 -14.66
N GLY A 92 -12.27 16.63 -14.22
CA GLY A 92 -13.13 17.51 -15.02
C GLY A 92 -13.77 16.80 -16.21
N VAL A 93 -14.05 15.51 -16.10
CA VAL A 93 -14.64 14.67 -17.16
C VAL A 93 -16.06 14.22 -16.80
N GLY A 94 -16.81 13.77 -17.81
CA GLY A 94 -18.13 13.16 -17.62
C GLY A 94 -18.04 11.74 -17.09
N MET A 95 -19.22 11.13 -16.88
CA MET A 95 -19.38 9.73 -16.51
C MET A 95 -20.00 8.96 -17.69
N PHE A 96 -19.54 7.75 -17.95
CA PHE A 96 -20.13 6.88 -18.93
C PHE A 96 -20.44 5.50 -18.33
N ARG A 97 -21.48 4.86 -18.83
CA ARG A 97 -21.82 3.48 -18.47
C ARG A 97 -21.26 2.54 -19.53
N ASP A 98 -20.34 1.67 -19.10
CA ASP A 98 -19.66 0.75 -20.01
C ASP A 98 -20.55 -0.44 -20.38
N PRO A 99 -20.94 -0.60 -21.68
CA PRO A 99 -21.87 -1.65 -22.10
C PRO A 99 -21.35 -3.06 -21.88
N ASP A 100 -20.04 -3.27 -22.03
CA ASP A 100 -19.40 -4.57 -21.89
C ASP A 100 -19.41 -5.00 -20.42
N THR A 101 -19.10 -4.07 -19.51
CA THR A 101 -19.20 -4.30 -18.05
C THR A 101 -20.65 -4.56 -17.64
N VAL A 102 -21.63 -3.78 -18.15
CA VAL A 102 -23.06 -4.02 -17.89
C VAL A 102 -23.43 -5.43 -18.29
N LYS A 103 -23.05 -5.84 -19.50
CA LYS A 103 -23.36 -7.18 -19.99
C LYS A 103 -22.74 -8.26 -19.10
N LEU A 104 -21.44 -8.16 -18.81
CA LEU A 104 -20.72 -9.13 -17.97
C LEU A 104 -21.33 -9.26 -16.57
N MET A 105 -21.68 -8.13 -15.96
CA MET A 105 -22.31 -8.10 -14.64
C MET A 105 -23.74 -8.67 -14.68
N THR A 106 -24.51 -8.35 -15.71
CA THR A 106 -25.87 -8.89 -15.90
C THR A 106 -25.86 -10.40 -16.03
N ASP A 107 -25.04 -10.93 -16.93
CA ASP A 107 -24.88 -12.37 -17.14
C ASP A 107 -24.55 -13.09 -15.81
N ARG A 108 -23.70 -12.47 -14.98
CA ARG A 108 -23.29 -13.06 -13.71
C ARG A 108 -24.33 -12.96 -12.60
N VAL A 109 -25.09 -11.88 -12.56
CA VAL A 109 -26.18 -11.68 -11.61
C VAL A 109 -27.32 -12.66 -11.90
N GLU A 110 -27.71 -12.78 -13.16
CA GLU A 110 -28.77 -13.69 -13.63
C GLU A 110 -28.40 -15.17 -13.43
N ALA A 111 -27.12 -15.54 -13.65
CA ALA A 111 -26.63 -16.89 -13.38
C ALA A 111 -26.74 -17.30 -11.90
N ARG A 112 -26.89 -16.33 -10.98
CA ARG A 112 -27.12 -16.55 -9.56
C ARG A 112 -28.61 -16.50 -9.17
N GLY A 113 -29.51 -16.34 -10.16
CA GLY A 113 -30.94 -16.21 -9.93
C GLY A 113 -31.36 -14.84 -9.36
N ASP A 114 -30.52 -13.82 -9.52
CA ASP A 114 -30.77 -12.46 -9.02
C ASP A 114 -31.05 -11.51 -10.20
N VAL A 115 -31.45 -10.26 -9.94
CA VAL A 115 -31.84 -9.29 -10.97
C VAL A 115 -30.88 -8.10 -10.98
N MET A 116 -30.47 -7.67 -12.17
CA MET A 116 -29.76 -6.41 -12.35
C MET A 116 -30.66 -5.23 -12.01
N ASN A 117 -30.15 -4.27 -11.25
CA ASN A 117 -30.85 -3.06 -10.85
C ASN A 117 -29.94 -1.82 -10.96
N GLU A 118 -30.53 -0.62 -10.83
CA GLU A 118 -29.78 0.64 -10.97
C GLU A 118 -28.64 0.78 -9.95
N ALA A 119 -28.78 0.27 -8.74
CA ALA A 119 -27.70 0.29 -7.74
C ALA A 119 -26.49 -0.52 -8.23
N ARG A 120 -26.71 -1.72 -8.79
CA ARG A 120 -25.63 -2.53 -9.38
C ARG A 120 -25.05 -1.89 -10.64
N LEU A 121 -25.86 -1.21 -11.46
CA LEU A 121 -25.41 -0.52 -12.67
C LEU A 121 -24.46 0.65 -12.38
N ARG A 122 -24.46 1.21 -11.17
CA ARG A 122 -23.46 2.20 -10.75
C ARG A 122 -22.05 1.64 -10.82
N MET A 123 -21.85 0.35 -10.47
CA MET A 123 -20.56 -0.30 -10.54
C MET A 123 -20.04 -0.56 -11.98
N ALA A 124 -20.89 -0.27 -13.00
CA ALA A 124 -20.51 -0.27 -14.41
C ALA A 124 -20.47 1.15 -15.00
N THR A 125 -20.40 2.17 -14.14
CA THR A 125 -20.36 3.58 -14.55
C THR A 125 -19.04 4.21 -14.08
N PHE A 126 -18.27 4.76 -15.02
CA PHE A 126 -16.91 5.18 -14.84
C PHE A 126 -16.68 6.59 -15.36
N PRO A 127 -15.60 7.29 -14.92
CA PRO A 127 -15.14 8.52 -15.55
C PRO A 127 -14.79 8.30 -17.03
N GLU A 128 -15.14 9.26 -17.89
CA GLU A 128 -14.71 9.24 -19.29
C GLU A 128 -13.19 9.16 -19.41
N GLY A 129 -12.70 8.29 -20.29
CA GLY A 129 -11.25 8.03 -20.45
C GLY A 129 -10.70 6.98 -19.48
N ALA A 130 -11.52 6.38 -18.63
CA ALA A 130 -11.09 5.29 -17.76
C ALA A 130 -10.80 4.00 -18.53
N GLU A 131 -9.72 3.30 -18.16
CA GLU A 131 -9.37 1.96 -18.61
C GLU A 131 -9.70 0.95 -17.51
N MET A 132 -10.44 -0.11 -17.87
CA MET A 132 -10.94 -1.07 -16.87
C MET A 132 -9.86 -1.99 -16.33
N LEU A 133 -9.80 -2.13 -15.02
CA LEU A 133 -9.02 -3.16 -14.33
C LEU A 133 -9.93 -4.36 -14.06
N LYS A 134 -9.77 -5.40 -14.86
CA LYS A 134 -10.62 -6.59 -14.83
C LYS A 134 -10.60 -7.26 -13.47
N ASN A 135 -11.74 -7.86 -13.11
CA ASN A 135 -11.91 -8.57 -11.84
C ASN A 135 -12.83 -9.78 -12.04
N GLU A 136 -12.27 -10.94 -11.99
CA GLU A 136 -13.01 -12.21 -12.17
C GLU A 136 -13.85 -12.58 -10.94
N ILE A 137 -13.61 -11.96 -9.78
CA ILE A 137 -14.28 -12.32 -8.52
C ILE A 137 -15.71 -11.76 -8.46
N SER A 138 -15.90 -10.47 -8.75
CA SER A 138 -17.20 -9.81 -8.68
C SER A 138 -17.78 -9.41 -10.03
N ALA A 139 -17.02 -9.47 -11.11
CA ALA A 139 -17.28 -8.95 -12.45
C ALA A 139 -17.35 -7.40 -12.53
N ALA A 140 -17.53 -6.70 -11.41
CA ALA A 140 -17.43 -5.25 -11.37
C ALA A 140 -15.95 -4.86 -11.37
N PRO A 141 -15.42 -4.20 -12.42
CA PRO A 141 -14.00 -3.86 -12.49
C PRO A 141 -13.66 -2.67 -11.59
N GLY A 142 -12.37 -2.56 -11.21
CA GLY A 142 -11.78 -1.28 -10.94
C GLY A 142 -11.45 -0.55 -12.25
N TYR A 143 -10.73 0.56 -12.16
CA TYR A 143 -10.30 1.26 -13.37
C TYR A 143 -9.05 2.11 -13.11
N ARG A 144 -8.41 2.51 -14.20
CA ARG A 144 -7.32 3.47 -14.23
C ARG A 144 -7.72 4.68 -15.05
N ILE A 145 -7.36 5.88 -14.59
CA ILE A 145 -7.38 7.12 -15.36
C ILE A 145 -6.05 7.84 -15.12
N GLU A 146 -5.28 8.09 -16.17
CA GLU A 146 -3.90 8.62 -16.08
C GLU A 146 -3.04 7.81 -15.09
N ASN A 147 -2.57 8.46 -14.00
CA ASN A 147 -1.76 7.84 -12.95
C ASN A 147 -2.58 7.39 -11.73
N VAL A 148 -3.91 7.43 -11.78
CA VAL A 148 -4.81 7.06 -10.69
C VAL A 148 -5.44 5.69 -10.95
N PHE A 149 -5.31 4.78 -9.99
CA PHE A 149 -5.85 3.41 -9.99
C PHE A 149 -6.92 3.29 -8.93
N VAL A 150 -8.14 3.02 -9.33
CA VAL A 150 -9.31 2.98 -8.44
C VAL A 150 -9.77 1.55 -8.26
N MET A 151 -9.78 1.08 -7.01
CA MET A 151 -10.03 -0.30 -6.65
C MET A 151 -11.06 -0.43 -5.52
N ALA A 152 -11.68 -1.60 -5.42
CA ALA A 152 -12.65 -1.91 -4.37
C ALA A 152 -12.04 -1.89 -2.95
N GLY A 153 -12.86 -1.63 -1.94
CA GLY A 153 -12.47 -1.75 -0.52
C GLY A 153 -12.34 -3.19 -0.04
N VAL A 154 -13.10 -4.13 -0.62
CA VAL A 154 -13.10 -5.56 -0.23
C VAL A 154 -11.75 -6.20 -0.57
N PRO A 155 -10.98 -6.71 0.40
CA PRO A 155 -9.58 -7.09 0.19
C PRO A 155 -9.36 -8.09 -0.95
N ARG A 156 -10.15 -9.15 -1.02
CA ARG A 156 -10.02 -10.17 -2.06
C ARG A 156 -10.26 -9.60 -3.47
N ILE A 157 -11.22 -8.67 -3.59
CA ILE A 157 -11.55 -8.02 -4.87
C ILE A 157 -10.45 -7.03 -5.23
N MET A 158 -10.01 -6.21 -4.27
CA MET A 158 -8.90 -5.28 -4.43
C MET A 158 -7.61 -5.98 -4.90
N GLN A 159 -7.28 -7.13 -4.31
CA GLN A 159 -6.10 -7.91 -4.69
C GLN A 159 -6.13 -8.36 -6.15
N ALA A 160 -7.29 -8.79 -6.65
CA ALA A 160 -7.46 -9.14 -8.07
C ALA A 160 -7.27 -7.90 -8.97
N MET A 161 -7.89 -6.77 -8.62
CA MET A 161 -7.73 -5.51 -9.35
C MET A 161 -6.30 -4.99 -9.31
N PHE A 162 -5.60 -5.10 -8.17
CA PHE A 162 -4.20 -4.73 -8.05
C PHE A 162 -3.28 -5.61 -8.89
N GLY A 163 -3.60 -6.91 -9.03
CA GLY A 163 -2.92 -7.81 -9.94
C GLY A 163 -2.95 -7.31 -11.40
N GLU A 164 -4.12 -6.85 -11.85
CA GLU A 164 -4.27 -6.19 -13.16
C GLU A 164 -3.54 -4.85 -13.22
N ALA A 165 -3.67 -4.02 -12.19
CA ALA A 165 -3.01 -2.71 -12.13
C ALA A 165 -1.49 -2.81 -12.31
N LYS A 166 -0.85 -3.85 -11.80
CA LYS A 166 0.61 -4.08 -11.94
C LYS A 166 1.10 -4.06 -13.39
N GLN A 167 0.29 -4.47 -14.36
CA GLN A 167 0.66 -4.49 -15.78
C GLN A 167 0.83 -3.09 -16.39
N HIS A 168 0.26 -2.08 -15.74
CA HIS A 168 0.32 -0.68 -16.14
C HIS A 168 1.38 0.14 -15.39
N LEU A 169 2.12 -0.51 -14.48
CA LEU A 169 3.12 0.17 -13.66
C LEU A 169 4.52 0.02 -14.27
N ARG A 170 5.23 1.14 -14.32
CA ARG A 170 6.68 1.13 -14.56
C ARG A 170 7.37 0.96 -13.21
N GLY A 171 8.12 -0.12 -13.05
CA GLY A 171 8.91 -0.37 -11.86
C GLY A 171 10.06 0.64 -11.69
N GLY A 172 10.54 0.73 -10.47
CA GLY A 172 11.71 1.50 -10.08
C GLY A 172 12.87 0.59 -9.64
N GLN A 173 13.84 1.17 -8.93
CA GLN A 173 14.90 0.39 -8.30
C GLN A 173 14.33 -0.37 -7.10
N LYS A 174 14.57 -1.69 -7.08
CA LYS A 174 14.11 -2.54 -5.97
C LYS A 174 14.80 -2.13 -4.67
N VAL A 175 14.00 -1.85 -3.65
CA VAL A 175 14.50 -1.64 -2.29
C VAL A 175 14.82 -3.00 -1.69
N MET A 176 16.08 -3.19 -1.33
CA MET A 176 16.58 -4.37 -0.61
C MET A 176 16.53 -4.10 0.89
N ALA A 177 16.39 -5.15 1.68
CA ALA A 177 16.37 -5.04 3.14
C ALA A 177 17.36 -6.02 3.78
N ARG A 178 17.89 -5.65 4.97
CA ARG A 178 18.67 -6.51 5.86
C ARG A 178 18.13 -6.35 7.27
N GLY A 179 18.03 -7.47 7.98
CA GLY A 179 17.52 -7.51 9.36
C GLY A 179 18.59 -7.98 10.34
N LEU A 180 18.60 -7.36 11.50
CA LEU A 180 19.38 -7.77 12.67
C LEU A 180 18.46 -7.79 13.89
N ALA A 181 18.67 -8.77 14.75
CA ALA A 181 18.04 -8.80 16.06
C ALA A 181 19.07 -8.73 17.18
N ILE A 182 18.75 -8.01 18.24
CA ILE A 182 19.64 -7.80 19.38
C ILE A 182 18.85 -7.87 20.70
N ASP A 183 19.54 -8.30 21.74
CA ASP A 183 19.05 -8.40 23.12
C ASP A 183 19.32 -7.15 23.97
N LEU A 184 19.69 -6.03 23.33
CA LEU A 184 19.82 -4.72 23.96
C LEU A 184 18.54 -3.88 23.78
N GLY A 185 18.26 -3.00 24.74
CA GLY A 185 17.16 -2.06 24.64
C GLY A 185 17.39 -0.96 23.60
N GLU A 186 16.31 -0.41 23.02
CA GLU A 186 16.40 0.67 22.01
C GLU A 186 17.21 1.86 22.47
N GLY A 187 17.03 2.31 23.73
CA GLY A 187 17.78 3.44 24.28
C GLY A 187 19.29 3.21 24.33
N THR A 188 19.73 1.95 24.43
CA THR A 188 21.16 1.60 24.44
C THR A 188 21.78 1.70 23.05
N ILE A 189 21.02 1.34 21.99
CA ILE A 189 21.53 1.32 20.62
C ILE A 189 21.28 2.61 19.84
N ALA A 190 20.44 3.53 20.37
CA ALA A 190 19.95 4.71 19.67
C ALA A 190 21.05 5.60 19.11
N ASP A 191 22.02 6.01 19.93
CA ASP A 191 23.13 6.88 19.51
C ASP A 191 24.02 6.21 18.47
N GLY A 192 24.26 4.92 18.64
CA GLY A 192 25.03 4.13 17.68
C GLY A 192 24.33 4.03 16.31
N LEU A 193 23.03 3.77 16.30
CA LEU A 193 22.23 3.74 15.06
C LEU A 193 22.19 5.12 14.40
N ALA A 194 22.02 6.20 15.18
CA ALA A 194 22.04 7.56 14.64
C ALA A 194 23.40 7.89 13.99
N GLY A 195 24.51 7.44 14.57
CA GLY A 195 25.84 7.59 14.00
C GLY A 195 26.02 6.84 12.67
N VAL A 196 25.46 5.64 12.55
CA VAL A 196 25.45 4.89 11.27
C VAL A 196 24.54 5.56 10.25
N GLN A 197 23.33 5.96 10.64
CA GLN A 197 22.39 6.67 9.77
C GLN A 197 22.98 7.94 9.17
N ALA A 198 23.75 8.71 9.95
CA ALA A 198 24.40 9.93 9.48
C ALA A 198 25.47 9.68 8.40
N ARG A 199 26.13 8.51 8.42
CA ARG A 199 27.11 8.09 7.39
C ARG A 199 26.46 7.54 6.13
N TYR A 200 25.30 6.90 6.26
CA TYR A 200 24.60 6.21 5.18
C TYR A 200 23.22 6.84 4.97
N ARG A 201 23.18 8.05 4.41
CA ARG A 201 21.94 8.84 4.27
C ARG A 201 20.89 8.21 3.33
N ASP A 202 21.36 7.39 2.39
CA ASP A 202 20.50 6.70 1.41
C ASP A 202 20.05 5.31 1.88
N ILE A 203 20.45 4.91 3.10
CA ILE A 203 19.96 3.71 3.78
C ILE A 203 19.01 4.14 4.89
N ASP A 204 17.80 3.64 4.87
CA ASP A 204 16.81 3.82 5.94
C ASP A 204 17.06 2.78 7.03
N ILE A 205 17.25 3.21 8.28
CA ILE A 205 17.53 2.34 9.43
C ILE A 205 16.41 2.51 10.46
N GLY A 206 15.58 1.48 10.61
CA GLY A 206 14.49 1.44 11.59
C GLY A 206 14.77 0.43 12.71
N SER A 207 14.40 0.78 13.96
CA SER A 207 14.41 -0.13 15.10
C SER A 207 12.99 -0.46 15.54
N TYR A 208 12.74 -1.72 15.87
CA TYR A 208 11.41 -2.26 16.21
C TYR A 208 11.53 -3.11 17.47
N PRO A 209 11.09 -2.59 18.64
CA PRO A 209 11.11 -3.35 19.87
C PRO A 209 10.10 -4.49 19.83
N GLN A 210 10.53 -5.67 20.24
CA GLN A 210 9.68 -6.85 20.35
C GLN A 210 9.68 -7.33 21.81
N MET A 211 8.49 -7.35 22.42
CA MET A 211 8.28 -8.05 23.67
C MET A 211 7.91 -9.50 23.35
N ARG A 212 8.73 -10.46 23.81
CA ARG A 212 8.34 -11.88 23.77
C ARG A 212 8.23 -12.37 25.20
N GLU A 213 7.08 -12.94 25.54
CA GLU A 213 6.88 -13.62 26.82
C GLU A 213 7.95 -14.72 27.00
N GLY A 214 8.67 -14.68 28.11
CA GLY A 214 9.71 -15.65 28.49
C GLY A 214 11.10 -15.48 27.88
N VAL A 215 11.32 -14.52 26.96
CA VAL A 215 12.63 -14.36 26.26
C VAL A 215 13.26 -12.96 26.53
N GLY A 216 12.54 -12.04 27.17
CA GLY A 216 13.02 -10.69 27.43
C GLY A 216 12.85 -9.73 26.24
N PHE A 217 13.44 -8.54 26.38
CA PHE A 217 13.44 -7.51 25.32
C PHE A 217 14.35 -7.95 24.17
N ARG A 218 13.82 -7.85 22.96
CA ARG A 218 14.56 -7.99 21.73
C ARG A 218 14.23 -6.81 20.82
N VAL A 219 15.23 -6.19 20.23
CA VAL A 219 15.05 -5.16 19.21
C VAL A 219 15.40 -5.75 17.87
N SER A 220 14.51 -5.65 16.90
CA SER A 220 14.79 -5.91 15.50
C SER A 220 15.21 -4.60 14.84
N VAL A 221 16.33 -4.60 14.13
CA VAL A 221 16.81 -3.46 13.35
C VAL A 221 16.77 -3.84 11.88
N VAL A 222 16.06 -3.04 11.08
CA VAL A 222 15.90 -3.28 9.65
C VAL A 222 16.51 -2.11 8.88
N LEU A 223 17.45 -2.46 7.98
CA LEU A 223 18.05 -1.52 7.05
C LEU A 223 17.42 -1.71 5.68
N ARG A 224 17.11 -0.60 4.99
CA ARG A 224 16.56 -0.62 3.63
C ARG A 224 17.32 0.34 2.73
N GLY A 225 17.57 -0.08 1.48
CA GLY A 225 18.26 0.74 0.49
C GLY A 225 18.22 0.11 -0.90
N THR A 226 18.59 0.91 -1.91
CA THR A 226 18.60 0.48 -3.32
C THR A 226 20.00 0.12 -3.80
N ASP A 227 21.06 0.54 -3.09
CA ASP A 227 22.46 0.20 -3.36
C ASP A 227 22.87 -0.99 -2.49
N ALA A 228 23.13 -2.14 -3.12
CA ALA A 228 23.48 -3.39 -2.42
C ALA A 228 24.78 -3.28 -1.62
N ASP A 229 25.82 -2.66 -2.20
CA ASP A 229 27.12 -2.55 -1.56
C ASP A 229 27.08 -1.59 -0.36
N MET A 230 26.34 -0.49 -0.51
CA MET A 230 26.11 0.45 0.58
C MET A 230 25.29 -0.18 1.70
N LEU A 231 24.26 -0.94 1.36
CA LEU A 231 23.41 -1.65 2.33
C LEU A 231 24.23 -2.68 3.14
N GLU A 232 25.10 -3.46 2.50
CA GLU A 232 25.95 -4.42 3.19
C GLU A 232 26.96 -3.73 4.12
N ARG A 233 27.56 -2.61 3.69
CA ARG A 233 28.47 -1.83 4.56
C ARG A 233 27.73 -1.26 5.77
N ALA A 234 26.57 -0.65 5.56
CA ALA A 234 25.75 -0.12 6.64
C ALA A 234 25.33 -1.23 7.63
N HIS A 235 24.95 -2.40 7.10
CA HIS A 235 24.60 -3.56 7.92
C HIS A 235 25.77 -4.05 8.77
N ALA A 236 26.98 -4.14 8.20
CA ALA A 236 28.18 -4.50 8.94
C ALA A 236 28.51 -3.48 10.03
N ASP A 237 28.39 -2.19 9.75
CA ASP A 237 28.62 -1.12 10.72
C ASP A 237 27.60 -1.15 11.87
N VAL A 238 26.32 -1.38 11.58
CA VAL A 238 25.29 -1.56 12.64
C VAL A 238 25.61 -2.78 13.49
N MET A 239 25.99 -3.90 12.89
CA MET A 239 26.38 -5.10 13.62
C MET A 239 27.58 -4.84 14.53
N GLN A 240 28.58 -4.08 14.07
CA GLN A 240 29.75 -3.74 14.88
C GLN A 240 29.39 -2.83 16.06
N VAL A 241 28.59 -1.80 15.82
CA VAL A 241 28.05 -0.92 16.90
C VAL A 241 27.34 -1.73 17.98
N MET A 242 26.49 -2.69 17.58
CA MET A 242 25.79 -3.54 18.54
C MET A 242 26.74 -4.41 19.38
N ARG A 243 27.82 -4.92 18.78
CA ARG A 243 28.85 -5.68 19.49
C ARG A 243 29.66 -4.81 20.45
N ASP A 244 30.02 -3.59 20.04
CA ASP A 244 30.77 -2.64 20.86
C ASP A 244 29.97 -2.21 22.11
N LEU A 245 28.65 -2.24 22.03
CA LEU A 245 27.73 -2.02 23.15
C LEU A 245 27.50 -3.26 24.02
N GLY A 246 28.22 -4.35 23.75
CA GLY A 246 28.14 -5.59 24.53
C GLY A 246 27.00 -6.52 24.18
N GLY A 247 26.27 -6.26 23.08
CA GLY A 247 25.19 -7.11 22.60
C GLY A 247 25.69 -8.24 21.69
N ASN A 248 24.80 -9.19 21.41
CA ASN A 248 25.05 -10.29 20.50
C ASN A 248 24.09 -10.25 19.30
N PRO A 249 24.39 -9.45 18.24
CA PRO A 249 23.51 -9.31 17.09
C PRO A 249 23.43 -10.61 16.28
N VAL A 250 22.19 -10.95 15.89
CA VAL A 250 21.88 -12.11 15.04
C VAL A 250 21.22 -11.62 13.76
N VAL A 251 21.69 -12.10 12.60
CA VAL A 251 21.03 -11.81 11.32
C VAL A 251 19.65 -12.45 11.30
N GLU A 252 18.63 -11.69 10.94
CA GLU A 252 17.27 -12.17 10.79
C GLU A 252 16.65 -11.74 9.46
N ASP A 253 15.59 -12.45 9.07
CA ASP A 253 14.78 -12.08 7.91
C ASP A 253 14.00 -10.77 8.24
N PRO A 254 14.22 -9.68 7.50
CA PRO A 254 13.58 -8.41 7.77
C PRO A 254 12.05 -8.46 7.67
N ASP A 255 11.49 -9.43 6.94
CA ASP A 255 10.05 -9.60 6.79
C ASP A 255 9.42 -10.38 7.95
N LYS A 256 10.19 -11.17 8.70
CA LYS A 256 9.69 -11.94 9.85
C LYS A 256 9.49 -11.10 11.12
N SER A 257 10.16 -9.98 11.23
CA SER A 257 10.04 -9.09 12.39
C SER A 257 8.64 -8.48 12.54
N GLN A 258 7.84 -8.45 11.46
CA GLN A 258 6.49 -7.88 11.44
C GLN A 258 5.38 -8.91 11.70
N SER A 259 5.65 -10.21 11.61
CA SER A 259 4.62 -11.26 11.73
C SER A 259 4.28 -11.66 13.18
N ALA A 260 4.97 -11.11 14.18
CA ALA A 260 4.78 -11.49 15.59
C ALA A 260 3.67 -10.71 16.34
N ALA A 261 2.89 -9.88 15.63
CA ALA A 261 1.84 -9.03 16.20
C ALA A 261 0.41 -9.57 15.99
N GLU A 262 0.21 -10.79 15.47
CA GLU A 262 -1.12 -11.40 15.49
C GLU A 262 -1.34 -12.06 16.86
N PRO A 263 -2.35 -11.65 17.66
CA PRO A 263 -2.75 -12.38 18.84
C PRO A 263 -3.31 -13.72 18.39
N GLU A 264 -2.76 -14.83 18.92
CA GLU A 264 -3.40 -16.14 18.83
C GLU A 264 -4.86 -16.02 19.27
N LYS A 265 -5.76 -16.50 18.45
CA LYS A 265 -7.19 -16.54 18.73
C LYS A 265 -7.40 -17.38 19.98
N ALA A 266 -7.90 -16.75 21.05
CA ALA A 266 -8.58 -17.43 22.13
C ALA A 266 -10.00 -17.82 21.71
#